data_137edea169d49fa1f214b78d4639cac0
#
_entry.id   137edea169d49fa1f214b78d4639cac0
#
_cell.length_a   1.000
_cell.length_b   1.000
_cell.length_c   1.000
_cell.angle_alpha   90.00
_cell.angle_beta   90.00
_cell.angle_gamma   90.00
#
_symmetry.space_group_name_H-M   'P 1'
#
loop_
_entity.id
_entity.type
_entity.pdbx_description
1 polymer ?
#
loop_
_entity_poly.entity_id
_entity_poly.type
_entity_poly.pdbx_seq_one_letter_code
_entity_poly.pdbx_strand_id
1 'polypeptide(L)'
;VLLKGHATHVVSPGGPMLVARSATPWLATAGAGDALAGILGALVATHAAVGPVDPALLARLGAAAAVVHGLAAHRASAGGPVTVLDVCAAVPATIAALLRAR
;
A
#
# COMPACT_ATOMS: atom_id res chain seq x y z
N VAL A 1 1.41 -8.25 -11.45
CA VAL A 1 -0.03 -8.09 -11.22
C VAL A 1 -0.29 -7.87 -9.75
N LEU A 2 -1.06 -6.84 -9.43
CA LEU A 2 -1.56 -6.59 -8.09
C LEU A 2 -3.08 -6.76 -8.11
N LEU A 3 -3.58 -7.74 -7.35
CA LEU A 3 -5.00 -7.99 -7.18
C LEU A 3 -5.42 -7.54 -5.79
N LYS A 4 -6.11 -6.41 -5.74
CA LYS A 4 -6.57 -5.79 -4.50
C LYS A 4 -7.83 -6.50 -3.98
N GLY A 5 -7.88 -6.66 -2.65
CA GLY A 5 -9.02 -7.20 -1.94
C GLY A 5 -8.83 -7.11 -0.45
N HIS A 6 -9.59 -7.87 0.33
CA HIS A 6 -9.37 -7.98 1.78
C HIS A 6 -7.92 -8.42 2.05
N ALA A 7 -7.44 -9.40 1.29
CA ALA A 7 -6.02 -9.69 1.17
C ALA A 7 -5.59 -9.25 -0.24
N THR A 8 -4.51 -8.47 -0.32
CA THR A 8 -3.96 -8.01 -1.59
C THR A 8 -2.85 -8.95 -2.02
N HIS A 9 -2.96 -9.48 -3.25
CA HIS A 9 -2.00 -10.42 -3.82
C HIS A 9 -1.17 -9.71 -4.86
N VAL A 10 0.15 -9.88 -4.81
CA VAL A 10 1.08 -9.29 -5.78
C VAL A 10 1.94 -10.41 -6.36
N VAL A 11 1.96 -10.50 -7.68
CA VAL A 11 2.68 -11.55 -8.43
C VAL A 11 3.49 -10.91 -9.53
N SER A 12 4.75 -11.31 -9.65
CA SER A 12 5.62 -10.98 -10.78
C SER A 12 6.04 -12.26 -11.51
N PRO A 13 6.37 -12.16 -12.82
CA PRO A 13 6.84 -13.32 -13.57
C PRO A 13 8.06 -13.97 -12.90
N GLY A 14 7.97 -15.28 -12.63
CA GLY A 14 9.06 -16.04 -12.02
C GLY A 14 9.30 -15.76 -10.54
N GLY A 15 8.55 -14.88 -9.92
CA GLY A 15 8.70 -14.55 -8.52
C GLY A 15 7.67 -15.22 -7.62
N PRO A 16 7.84 -15.14 -6.29
CA PRO A 16 6.84 -15.62 -5.34
C PRO A 16 5.61 -14.73 -5.35
N MET A 17 4.48 -15.29 -4.92
CA MET A 17 3.30 -14.49 -4.64
C MET A 17 3.46 -13.83 -3.26
N LEU A 18 3.33 -12.50 -3.23
CA LEU A 18 3.34 -11.73 -1.99
C LEU A 18 1.90 -11.42 -1.59
N VAL A 19 1.59 -11.49 -0.30
CA VAL A 19 0.24 -11.25 0.23
C VAL A 19 0.30 -10.22 1.34
N ALA A 20 -0.48 -9.15 1.21
CA ALA A 20 -0.66 -8.13 2.24
C ALA A 20 -2.06 -8.25 2.85
N ARG A 21 -2.13 -8.35 4.19
CA ARG A 21 -3.38 -8.56 4.95
C ARG A 21 -3.62 -7.46 5.98
N SER A 22 -3.17 -6.25 5.71
CA SER A 22 -3.25 -5.14 6.66
C SER A 22 -4.53 -4.31 6.54
N ALA A 23 -5.38 -4.59 5.56
CA ALA A 23 -6.55 -3.77 5.26
C ALA A 23 -7.70 -3.98 6.24
N THR A 24 -8.37 -2.90 6.64
CA THR A 24 -9.65 -2.94 7.36
C THR A 24 -10.79 -3.05 6.35
N PRO A 25 -11.95 -3.70 6.73
CA PRO A 25 -13.13 -3.73 5.86
C PRO A 25 -13.65 -2.34 5.48
N TRP A 26 -13.43 -1.33 6.33
CA TRP A 26 -13.82 0.05 6.07
C TRP A 26 -13.10 0.69 4.89
N LEU A 27 -12.01 0.07 4.41
CA LEU A 27 -11.27 0.53 3.23
C LEU A 27 -12.02 0.26 1.92
N ALA A 28 -13.11 -0.48 1.94
CA ALA A 28 -13.99 -0.68 0.78
C ALA A 28 -14.83 0.59 0.54
N THR A 29 -14.17 1.67 0.19
CA THR A 29 -14.77 2.99 -0.06
C THR A 29 -14.29 3.54 -1.40
N ALA A 30 -15.08 4.46 -1.98
CA ALA A 30 -14.75 5.07 -3.27
C ALA A 30 -13.40 5.81 -3.20
N GLY A 31 -12.57 5.61 -4.21
CA GLY A 31 -11.26 6.25 -4.31
C GLY A 31 -10.13 5.52 -3.58
N ALA A 32 -10.42 4.46 -2.82
CA ALA A 32 -9.40 3.72 -2.09
C ALA A 32 -8.33 3.12 -3.01
N GLY A 33 -8.73 2.61 -4.17
CA GLY A 33 -7.81 2.10 -5.19
C GLY A 33 -6.92 3.19 -5.79
N ASP A 34 -7.44 4.39 -5.97
CA ASP A 34 -6.68 5.54 -6.47
C ASP A 34 -5.61 5.97 -5.44
N ALA A 35 -5.95 5.95 -4.15
CA ALA A 35 -5.00 6.23 -3.09
C ALA A 35 -3.86 5.18 -3.08
N LEU A 36 -4.19 3.90 -3.21
CA LEU A 36 -3.19 2.84 -3.33
C LEU A 36 -2.29 3.05 -4.55
N ALA A 37 -2.87 3.38 -5.69
CA ALA A 37 -2.10 3.66 -6.92
C ALA A 37 -1.15 4.84 -6.73
N GLY A 38 -1.56 5.88 -6.02
CA GLY A 38 -0.72 7.04 -5.71
C GLY A 38 0.46 6.67 -4.81
N ILE A 39 0.24 5.87 -3.78
CA ILE A 39 1.32 5.37 -2.90
C ILE A 39 2.31 4.54 -3.71
N LEU A 40 1.82 3.59 -4.51
CA LEU A 40 2.67 2.74 -5.33
C LEU A 40 3.46 3.56 -6.35
N GLY A 41 2.81 4.51 -7.02
CA GLY A 41 3.47 5.39 -8.00
C GLY A 41 4.61 6.19 -7.37
N ALA A 42 4.41 6.72 -6.17
CA ALA A 42 5.45 7.44 -5.44
C ALA A 42 6.64 6.53 -5.07
N LEU A 43 6.37 5.30 -4.61
CA LEU A 43 7.42 4.32 -4.30
C LEU A 43 8.22 3.96 -5.55
N VAL A 44 7.53 3.69 -6.65
CA VAL A 44 8.18 3.35 -7.93
C VAL A 44 9.04 4.53 -8.42
N ALA A 45 8.51 5.73 -8.41
CA ALA A 45 9.23 6.93 -8.85
C ALA A 45 10.50 7.18 -8.01
N THR A 46 10.40 7.03 -6.70
CA THR A 46 11.53 7.20 -5.79
C THR A 46 12.65 6.19 -6.09
N HIS A 47 12.30 4.93 -6.31
CA HIS A 47 13.30 3.89 -6.61
C HIS A 47 13.85 4.02 -8.02
N ALA A 48 13.02 4.38 -9.00
CA ALA A 48 13.45 4.59 -10.38
C ALA A 48 14.46 5.74 -10.51
N ALA A 49 14.42 6.71 -9.60
CA ALA A 49 15.37 7.83 -9.60
C ALA A 49 16.81 7.39 -9.24
N VAL A 50 16.99 6.26 -8.59
CA VAL A 50 18.32 5.77 -8.16
C VAL A 50 18.77 4.51 -8.90
N GLY A 51 17.92 3.88 -9.68
CA GLY A 51 18.28 2.70 -10.44
C GLY A 51 17.10 2.03 -11.12
N PRO A 52 17.34 0.95 -11.89
CA PRO A 52 16.27 0.24 -12.58
C PRO A 52 15.33 -0.46 -11.59
N VAL A 53 14.05 -0.45 -11.92
CA VAL A 53 13.03 -1.19 -11.18
C VAL A 53 12.68 -2.45 -11.96
N ASP A 54 13.26 -3.58 -11.56
CA ASP A 54 12.98 -4.87 -12.18
C ASP A 54 11.62 -5.43 -11.69
N PRO A 55 11.10 -6.50 -12.32
CA PRO A 55 9.81 -7.06 -11.92
C PRO A 55 9.76 -7.53 -10.45
N ALA A 56 10.84 -8.07 -9.91
CA ALA A 56 10.89 -8.51 -8.52
C ALA A 56 10.81 -7.33 -7.55
N LEU A 57 11.53 -6.25 -7.81
CA LEU A 57 11.44 -5.02 -7.03
C LEU A 57 10.05 -4.40 -7.15
N LEU A 58 9.48 -4.34 -8.34
CA LEU A 58 8.14 -3.81 -8.55
C LEU A 58 7.10 -4.59 -7.73
N ALA A 59 7.19 -5.90 -7.66
CA ALA A 59 6.31 -6.72 -6.82
C ALA A 59 6.45 -6.38 -5.33
N ARG A 60 7.68 -6.21 -4.84
CA ARG A 60 7.92 -5.79 -3.44
C ARG A 60 7.38 -4.40 -3.15
N LEU A 61 7.53 -3.46 -4.09
CA LEU A 61 6.96 -2.12 -3.95
C LEU A 61 5.43 -2.15 -3.92
N GLY A 62 4.81 -3.01 -4.74
CA GLY A 62 3.37 -3.23 -4.71
C GLY A 62 2.88 -3.76 -3.36
N ALA A 63 3.58 -4.74 -2.81
CA ALA A 63 3.26 -5.28 -1.49
C ALA A 63 3.46 -4.23 -0.39
N ALA A 64 4.54 -3.46 -0.43
CA ALA A 64 4.81 -2.38 0.51
C ALA A 64 3.73 -1.30 0.45
N ALA A 65 3.31 -0.90 -0.76
CA ALA A 65 2.23 0.05 -0.95
C ALA A 65 0.92 -0.45 -0.33
N ALA A 66 0.58 -1.72 -0.51
CA ALA A 66 -0.61 -2.32 0.07
C ALA A 66 -0.56 -2.33 1.60
N VAL A 67 0.61 -2.59 2.19
CA VAL A 67 0.79 -2.55 3.65
C VAL A 67 0.61 -1.13 4.17
N VAL A 68 1.27 -0.14 3.58
CA VAL A 68 1.13 1.26 3.98
C VAL A 68 -0.33 1.72 3.87
N HIS A 69 -0.97 1.42 2.76
CA HIS A 69 -2.37 1.75 2.50
C HIS A 69 -3.30 1.14 3.55
N GLY A 70 -3.14 -0.16 3.83
CA GLY A 70 -3.96 -0.85 4.83
C GLY A 70 -3.75 -0.33 6.25
N LEU A 71 -2.51 -0.08 6.65
CA LEU A 71 -2.18 0.46 7.97
C LEU A 71 -2.66 1.91 8.12
N ALA A 72 -2.55 2.73 7.07
CA ALA A 72 -3.08 4.09 7.06
C ALA A 72 -4.61 4.07 7.23
N ALA A 73 -5.29 3.13 6.56
CA ALA A 73 -6.73 2.96 6.69
C ALA A 73 -7.13 2.55 8.11
N HIS A 74 -6.40 1.63 8.75
CA HIS A 74 -6.63 1.27 10.15
C HIS A 74 -6.48 2.47 11.07
N ARG A 75 -5.41 3.24 10.88
CA ARG A 75 -5.15 4.43 11.68
C ARG A 75 -6.26 5.47 11.51
N ALA A 76 -6.68 5.74 10.28
CA ALA A 76 -7.72 6.71 9.98
C ALA A 76 -9.10 6.26 10.47
N SER A 77 -9.41 4.98 10.29
CA SER A 77 -10.70 4.38 10.64
C SER A 77 -10.94 4.31 12.15
N ALA A 78 -9.92 3.98 12.90
CA ALA A 78 -10.02 3.72 14.36
C ALA A 78 -11.21 2.79 14.70
N GLY A 79 -11.49 1.82 13.82
CA GLY A 79 -12.56 0.83 13.98
C GLY A 79 -13.90 1.23 13.39
N GLY A 80 -14.00 2.38 12.75
CA GLY A 80 -15.24 2.89 12.16
C GLY A 80 -15.11 3.35 10.72
N PRO A 81 -16.15 4.01 10.18
CA PRO A 81 -16.15 4.50 8.81
C PRO A 81 -15.00 5.47 8.55
N VAL A 82 -14.53 5.48 7.30
CA VAL A 82 -13.41 6.31 6.87
C VAL A 82 -13.65 6.84 5.46
N THR A 83 -13.20 8.05 5.18
CA THR A 83 -13.12 8.57 3.80
C THR A 83 -11.73 8.30 3.22
N VAL A 84 -11.62 8.30 1.88
CA VAL A 84 -10.32 8.13 1.23
C VAL A 84 -9.36 9.27 1.58
N LEU A 85 -9.85 10.49 1.78
CA LEU A 85 -9.03 11.63 2.17
C LEU A 85 -8.44 11.44 3.57
N ASP A 86 -9.19 10.84 4.50
CA ASP A 86 -8.68 10.50 5.83
C ASP A 86 -7.56 9.47 5.74
N VAL A 87 -7.71 8.48 4.87
CA VAL A 87 -6.64 7.48 4.61
C VAL A 87 -5.39 8.17 4.09
N CYS A 88 -5.52 9.04 3.10
CA CYS A 88 -4.39 9.78 2.55
C CYS A 88 -3.70 10.64 3.62
N ALA A 89 -4.47 11.32 4.47
CA ALA A 89 -3.93 12.14 5.56
C ALA A 89 -3.17 11.32 6.60
N ALA A 90 -3.51 10.04 6.77
CA ALA A 90 -2.85 9.15 7.72
C ALA A 90 -1.54 8.52 7.19
N VAL A 91 -1.25 8.63 5.90
CA VAL A 91 -0.06 8.00 5.29
C VAL A 91 1.25 8.48 5.91
N PRO A 92 1.51 9.79 6.10
CA PRO A 92 2.77 10.25 6.68
C PRO A 92 3.04 9.66 8.06
N ALA A 93 2.07 9.66 8.96
CA ALA A 93 2.23 9.11 10.31
C ALA A 93 2.42 7.58 10.27
N THR A 94 1.79 6.90 9.34
CA THR A 94 1.95 5.47 9.13
C THR A 94 3.37 5.13 8.70
N ILE A 95 3.91 5.86 7.73
CA ILE A 95 5.30 5.67 7.29
C ILE A 95 6.27 5.96 8.42
N ALA A 96 6.07 7.05 9.16
CA ALA A 96 6.90 7.39 10.30
C ALA A 96 6.92 6.27 11.36
N ALA A 97 5.76 5.67 11.65
CA ALA A 97 5.65 4.55 12.58
C ALA A 97 6.42 3.32 12.07
N LEU A 98 6.32 2.99 10.80
CA LEU A 98 7.06 1.88 10.18
C LEU A 98 8.57 2.10 10.25
N LEU A 99 9.04 3.32 10.01
CA LEU A 99 10.46 3.65 10.08
C LEU A 99 10.99 3.53 11.51
N ARG A 100 10.19 3.88 12.52
CA ARG A 100 10.58 3.71 13.93
C ARG A 100 10.63 2.26 14.37
N ALA A 101 9.85 1.39 13.74
CA ALA A 101 9.75 -0.03 14.12
C ALA A 101 10.90 -0.89 13.57
N ARG A 102 11.70 -0.38 12.65
CA ARG A 102 12.80 -1.15 12.05
C ARG A 102 14.08 -1.14 12.90
#